data_cdcc983f97d8ad0cc8bfdddb3e9c2fa9
#
_entry.id   cdcc983f97d8ad0cc8bfdddb3e9c2fa9
#
_cell.length_a   1.000
_cell.length_b   1.000
_cell.length_c   1.000
_cell.angle_alpha   90.00
_cell.angle_beta   90.00
_cell.angle_gamma   90.00
#
_symmetry.space_group_name_H-M   'P 1'
#
loop_
_entity.id
_entity.type
_entity.pdbx_description
1 polymer ?
#
loop_
_entity_poly.entity_id
_entity_poly.type
_entity_poly.pdbx_seq_one_letter_code
_entity_poly.pdbx_strand_id
1 'polypeptide(L)'
;MIMTDPIADMLTRIRNALQQKHASVSMPASNEKKAIAQILKNEGFITDFNIEGDVKKTLNIELKYGRNNEKVISGLRRISKPGLRVYAKVENLPSVLNGLGIAIISTSNGMMTDKEARKNHLGGEVIAYVW
;
A
#
# COMPACT_ATOMS: atom_id res chain seq x y z
N MET A 1 -16.55 16.01 -14.39
CA MET A 1 -15.54 14.97 -14.55
C MET A 1 -15.40 14.18 -13.25
N ILE A 2 -15.50 12.86 -13.34
CA ILE A 2 -15.31 11.99 -12.17
C ILE A 2 -13.85 11.64 -12.07
N MET A 3 -13.23 12.01 -10.95
CA MET A 3 -11.86 11.59 -10.68
C MET A 3 -11.88 10.22 -10.02
N THR A 4 -11.07 9.31 -10.54
CA THR A 4 -10.91 7.96 -9.97
C THR A 4 -9.60 7.87 -9.19
N ASP A 5 -9.61 7.07 -8.14
CA ASP A 5 -8.41 6.80 -7.35
C ASP A 5 -8.27 5.28 -7.19
N PRO A 6 -7.55 4.64 -8.14
CA PRO A 6 -7.36 3.18 -8.09
C PRO A 6 -6.63 2.71 -6.82
N ILE A 7 -5.74 3.54 -6.27
CA ILE A 7 -5.03 3.19 -5.04
C ILE A 7 -5.99 3.21 -3.86
N ALA A 8 -6.84 4.22 -3.76
CA ALA A 8 -7.86 4.27 -2.70
C ALA A 8 -8.81 3.07 -2.81
N ASP A 9 -9.20 2.69 -4.03
CA ASP A 9 -10.01 1.49 -4.27
C ASP A 9 -9.29 0.23 -3.77
N MET A 10 -8.01 0.09 -4.07
CA MET A 10 -7.19 -1.03 -3.58
C MET A 10 -7.20 -1.10 -2.06
N LEU A 11 -6.95 0.02 -1.38
CA LEU A 11 -6.92 0.07 0.08
C LEU A 11 -8.28 -0.28 0.67
N THR A 12 -9.35 0.20 0.05
CA THR A 12 -10.73 -0.10 0.48
C THR A 12 -11.04 -1.58 0.33
N ARG A 13 -10.66 -2.20 -0.79
CA ARG A 13 -10.86 -3.63 -1.01
C ARG A 13 -10.12 -4.47 0.02
N ILE A 14 -8.87 -4.11 0.33
CA ILE A 14 -8.09 -4.79 1.37
C ILE A 14 -8.76 -4.62 2.73
N ARG A 15 -9.17 -3.41 3.07
CA ARG A 15 -9.83 -3.12 4.34
C ARG A 15 -11.12 -3.94 4.52
N ASN A 16 -11.97 -3.95 3.48
CA ASN A 16 -13.23 -4.70 3.54
C ASN A 16 -13.00 -6.20 3.63
N ALA A 17 -12.03 -6.73 2.89
CA ALA A 17 -11.68 -8.15 2.94
C ALA A 17 -11.17 -8.56 4.33
N LEU A 18 -10.36 -7.70 4.96
CA LEU A 18 -9.88 -7.94 6.33
C LEU A 18 -11.02 -7.94 7.35
N GLN A 19 -11.98 -7.03 7.21
CA GLN A 19 -13.14 -6.96 8.09
C GLN A 19 -13.99 -8.23 7.98
N GLN A 20 -14.11 -8.79 6.78
CA GLN A 20 -14.86 -10.03 6.53
C GLN A 20 -14.03 -11.30 6.75
N LYS A 21 -12.77 -11.15 7.16
CA LYS A 21 -11.83 -12.27 7.37
C LYS A 21 -11.66 -13.15 6.13
N HIS A 22 -11.65 -12.53 4.95
CA HIS A 22 -11.38 -13.25 3.70
C HIS A 22 -9.92 -13.68 3.64
N ALA A 23 -9.64 -14.83 3.02
CA ALA A 23 -8.28 -15.32 2.84
C ALA A 23 -7.52 -14.52 1.79
N SER A 24 -8.21 -14.00 0.80
CA SER A 24 -7.61 -13.25 -0.30
C SER A 24 -8.55 -12.17 -0.82
N VAL A 25 -7.99 -11.27 -1.61
CA VAL A 25 -8.75 -10.23 -2.30
C VAL A 25 -8.17 -10.05 -3.70
N SER A 26 -9.04 -9.77 -4.67
CA SER A 26 -8.66 -9.62 -6.08
C SER A 26 -9.10 -8.25 -6.60
N MET A 27 -8.33 -7.72 -7.56
CA MET A 27 -8.61 -6.42 -8.15
C MET A 27 -7.91 -6.31 -9.51
N PRO A 28 -8.33 -5.40 -10.39
CA PRO A 28 -7.57 -5.15 -11.61
C PRO A 28 -6.14 -4.72 -11.28
N ALA A 29 -5.16 -5.30 -11.97
CA ALA A 29 -3.75 -5.03 -11.72
C ALA A 29 -3.29 -3.73 -12.38
N SER A 30 -2.29 -3.09 -11.78
CA SER A 30 -1.54 -1.99 -12.36
C SER A 30 -0.12 -2.01 -11.78
N ASN A 31 0.80 -1.29 -12.42
CA ASN A 31 2.18 -1.22 -11.94
C ASN A 31 2.25 -0.62 -10.54
N GLU A 32 1.44 0.40 -10.27
CA GLU A 32 1.40 1.04 -8.95
C GLU A 32 0.87 0.08 -7.88
N LYS A 33 -0.22 -0.62 -8.18
CA LYS A 33 -0.80 -1.61 -7.24
C LYS A 33 0.17 -2.75 -6.98
N LYS A 34 0.89 -3.21 -8.01
CA LYS A 34 1.91 -4.24 -7.87
C LYS A 34 3.04 -3.77 -6.94
N ALA A 35 3.50 -2.53 -7.12
CA ALA A 35 4.55 -1.97 -6.28
C ALA A 35 4.11 -1.88 -4.82
N ILE A 36 2.88 -1.45 -4.57
CA ILE A 36 2.31 -1.39 -3.23
C ILE A 36 2.22 -2.79 -2.62
N ALA A 37 1.74 -3.77 -3.38
CA ALA A 37 1.64 -5.16 -2.91
C ALA A 37 3.02 -5.72 -2.55
N GLN A 38 4.05 -5.41 -3.35
CA GLN A 38 5.42 -5.84 -3.07
C GLN A 38 5.94 -5.25 -1.76
N ILE A 39 5.65 -3.98 -1.50
CA ILE A 39 6.03 -3.32 -0.24
C ILE A 39 5.32 -3.98 0.93
N LEU A 40 4.01 -4.23 0.82
CA LEU A 40 3.23 -4.88 1.87
C LEU A 40 3.76 -6.27 2.18
N LYS A 41 4.15 -7.02 1.15
CA LYS A 41 4.73 -8.35 1.33
C LYS A 41 6.09 -8.27 2.03
N ASN A 42 6.96 -7.38 1.57
CA ASN A 42 8.30 -7.23 2.14
C ASN A 42 8.26 -6.78 3.61
N GLU A 43 7.27 -5.99 3.97
CA GLU A 43 7.10 -5.50 5.35
C GLU A 43 6.30 -6.47 6.23
N GLY A 44 5.84 -7.58 5.67
CA GLY A 44 5.13 -8.61 6.43
C GLY A 44 3.67 -8.32 6.70
N PHE A 45 3.04 -7.40 5.97
CA PHE A 45 1.63 -7.08 6.14
C PHE A 45 0.71 -8.03 5.36
N ILE A 46 1.20 -8.64 4.31
CA ILE A 46 0.48 -9.67 3.55
C ILE A 46 1.37 -10.90 3.39
N THR A 47 0.75 -12.05 3.11
CA THR A 47 1.49 -13.29 2.92
C THR A 47 2.17 -13.32 1.56
N ASP A 48 1.42 -13.04 0.49
CA ASP A 48 1.94 -13.08 -0.87
C ASP A 48 0.95 -12.38 -1.80
N PHE A 49 1.34 -12.25 -3.06
CA PHE A 49 0.47 -11.78 -4.12
C PHE A 49 0.90 -12.40 -5.45
N ASN A 50 -0.01 -12.46 -6.40
CA ASN A 50 0.31 -12.86 -7.77
C ASN A 50 -0.51 -12.05 -8.77
N ILE A 51 -0.10 -12.08 -10.03
CA ILE A 51 -0.80 -11.41 -11.11
C ILE A 51 -1.14 -12.48 -12.16
N GLU A 52 -2.41 -12.58 -12.52
CA GLU A 52 -2.92 -13.53 -13.48
C GLU A 52 -3.55 -12.82 -14.68
N GLY A 53 -3.56 -13.49 -15.83
CA GLY A 53 -4.20 -13.01 -17.04
C GLY A 53 -3.22 -12.47 -18.08
N ASP A 54 -3.66 -12.44 -19.35
CA ASP A 54 -2.84 -11.98 -20.47
C ASP A 54 -3.10 -10.52 -20.80
N VAL A 55 -4.34 -10.19 -21.18
CA VAL A 55 -4.73 -8.84 -21.59
C VAL A 55 -5.26 -8.05 -20.40
N LYS A 56 -6.24 -8.63 -19.68
CA LYS A 56 -6.78 -8.03 -18.45
C LYS A 56 -6.16 -8.76 -17.27
N LYS A 57 -5.17 -8.12 -16.65
CA LYS A 57 -4.46 -8.71 -15.52
C LYS A 57 -5.20 -8.45 -14.23
N THR A 58 -5.25 -9.47 -13.39
CA THR A 58 -5.86 -9.42 -12.06
C THR A 58 -4.77 -9.60 -11.00
N LEU A 59 -4.74 -8.69 -10.05
CA LEU A 59 -3.87 -8.79 -8.88
C LEU A 59 -4.61 -9.53 -7.79
N ASN A 60 -4.04 -10.65 -7.33
CA ASN A 60 -4.57 -11.43 -6.21
C ASN A 60 -3.65 -11.27 -5.03
N ILE A 61 -4.19 -10.89 -3.88
CA ILE A 61 -3.43 -10.67 -2.65
C ILE A 61 -3.87 -11.70 -1.61
N GLU A 62 -2.93 -12.47 -1.09
CA GLU A 62 -3.17 -13.36 0.05
C GLU A 62 -3.02 -12.56 1.33
N LEU A 63 -4.12 -12.42 2.07
CA LEU A 63 -4.15 -11.67 3.31
C LEU A 63 -3.52 -12.48 4.44
N LYS A 64 -3.01 -11.77 5.44
CA LYS A 64 -2.30 -12.39 6.55
C LYS A 64 -3.03 -12.11 7.85
N TYR A 65 -3.15 -13.15 8.67
CA TYR A 65 -3.76 -13.05 10.00
C TYR A 65 -2.81 -13.64 11.03
N GLY A 66 -2.87 -13.11 12.24
CA GLY A 66 -2.11 -13.63 13.35
C GLY A 66 -2.81 -14.81 14.02
N ARG A 67 -2.35 -15.17 15.20
CA ARG A 67 -2.99 -16.20 16.03
C ARG A 67 -4.40 -15.73 16.37
N ASN A 68 -5.36 -16.66 16.47
CA ASN A 68 -6.77 -16.36 16.75
C ASN A 68 -7.44 -15.47 15.70
N ASN A 69 -6.96 -15.52 14.43
CA ASN A 69 -7.51 -14.75 13.33
C ASN A 69 -7.42 -13.23 13.53
N GLU A 70 -6.41 -12.76 14.24
CA GLU A 70 -6.19 -11.33 14.41
C GLU A 70 -5.70 -10.69 13.12
N LYS A 71 -6.15 -9.47 12.84
CA LYS A 71 -5.67 -8.72 11.68
C LYS A 71 -4.22 -8.30 11.89
N VAL A 72 -3.36 -8.54 10.90
CA VAL A 72 -1.98 -8.04 10.91
C VAL A 72 -1.99 -6.55 10.55
N ILE A 73 -2.82 -6.15 9.59
CA ILE A 73 -3.02 -4.75 9.25
C ILE A 73 -4.10 -4.16 10.16
N SER A 74 -3.72 -3.16 10.96
CA SER A 74 -4.67 -2.46 11.84
C SER A 74 -5.36 -1.31 11.13
N GLY A 75 -4.68 -0.65 10.20
CA GLY A 75 -5.25 0.46 9.46
C GLY A 75 -4.56 0.73 8.14
N LEU A 76 -5.30 1.35 7.25
CA LEU A 76 -4.87 1.78 5.92
C LEU A 76 -5.44 3.17 5.67
N ARG A 77 -4.60 4.11 5.28
CA ARG A 77 -5.05 5.48 5.05
C ARG A 77 -4.44 6.04 3.77
N ARG A 78 -5.30 6.48 2.85
CA ARG A 78 -4.86 7.20 1.66
C ARG A 78 -4.46 8.61 2.05
N ILE A 79 -3.30 9.07 1.65
CA ILE A 79 -2.79 10.41 2.00
C ILE A 79 -2.85 11.33 0.77
N SER A 80 -2.06 11.06 -0.27
CA SER A 80 -2.10 11.85 -1.50
C SER A 80 -3.25 11.37 -2.38
N LYS A 81 -4.07 12.30 -2.85
CA LYS A 81 -5.25 11.99 -3.67
C LYS A 81 -5.17 12.73 -5.00
N PRO A 82 -5.86 12.24 -6.05
CA PRO A 82 -5.83 12.93 -7.35
C PRO A 82 -6.21 14.40 -7.28
N GLY A 83 -7.14 14.78 -6.41
CA GLY A 83 -7.57 16.17 -6.23
C GLY A 83 -6.74 16.95 -5.22
N LEU A 84 -5.87 16.29 -4.46
CA LEU A 84 -5.05 16.95 -3.44
C LEU A 84 -3.77 16.13 -3.23
N ARG A 85 -2.75 16.43 -4.02
CA ARG A 85 -1.46 15.73 -3.93
C ARG A 85 -0.68 16.19 -2.70
N VAL A 86 -0.02 15.24 -2.04
CA VAL A 86 0.79 15.48 -0.85
C VAL A 86 2.21 15.01 -1.11
N TYR A 87 3.17 15.92 -0.99
CA TYR A 87 4.60 15.64 -1.19
C TYR A 87 5.37 15.95 0.07
N ALA A 88 6.49 15.28 0.27
CA ALA A 88 7.40 15.56 1.37
C ALA A 88 8.85 15.47 0.90
N LYS A 89 9.66 16.42 1.39
CA LYS A 89 11.11 16.35 1.21
C LYS A 89 11.68 15.32 2.16
N VAL A 90 12.92 14.87 1.90
CA VAL A 90 13.55 13.83 2.70
C VAL A 90 13.57 14.16 4.20
N GLU A 91 13.83 15.42 4.56
CA GLU A 91 13.88 15.84 5.96
C GLU A 91 12.50 15.90 6.63
N ASN A 92 11.42 15.87 5.85
CA ASN A 92 10.05 15.96 6.35
C ASN A 92 9.23 14.69 6.08
N LEU A 93 9.87 13.58 5.74
CA LEU A 93 9.16 12.32 5.51
C LEU A 93 8.42 11.89 6.78
N PRO A 94 7.15 11.49 6.64
CA PRO A 94 6.35 11.10 7.80
C PRO A 94 6.82 9.78 8.39
N SER A 95 6.61 9.63 9.70
CA SER A 95 6.80 8.38 10.41
C SER A 95 5.46 7.93 10.96
N VAL A 96 5.12 6.66 10.77
CA VAL A 96 3.81 6.13 11.18
C VAL A 96 3.99 5.32 12.46
N LEU A 97 3.27 5.71 13.53
CA LEU A 97 3.32 5.07 14.84
C LEU A 97 4.76 4.85 15.32
N ASN A 98 5.60 5.89 15.23
CA ASN A 98 7.01 5.85 15.64
C ASN A 98 7.81 4.71 14.98
N GLY A 99 7.47 4.38 13.74
CA GLY A 99 8.16 3.34 12.98
C GLY A 99 7.56 1.95 13.05
N LEU A 100 6.47 1.77 13.80
CA LEU A 100 5.76 0.50 13.83
C LEU A 100 4.95 0.26 12.56
N GLY A 101 4.45 1.35 11.95
CA GLY A 101 3.81 1.31 10.64
C GLY A 101 4.74 1.82 9.56
N ILE A 102 4.23 1.91 8.34
CA ILE A 102 4.98 2.42 7.19
C ILE A 102 4.20 3.51 6.47
N ALA A 103 4.94 4.44 5.86
CA ALA A 103 4.40 5.31 4.83
C ALA A 103 4.93 4.80 3.48
N ILE A 104 4.06 4.76 2.49
CA ILE A 104 4.45 4.39 1.13
C ILE A 104 4.73 5.67 0.37
N ILE A 105 5.96 5.81 -0.13
CA ILE A 105 6.44 7.02 -0.79
C ILE A 105 6.74 6.70 -2.26
N SER A 106 6.22 7.51 -3.18
CA SER A 106 6.54 7.43 -4.59
C SER A 106 7.68 8.39 -4.89
N THR A 107 8.87 7.84 -5.16
CA THR A 107 10.09 8.61 -5.40
C THR A 107 10.50 8.52 -6.86
N SER A 108 11.54 9.26 -7.24
CA SER A 108 12.13 9.18 -8.59
C SER A 108 12.69 7.78 -8.89
N ASN A 109 13.01 7.00 -7.85
CA ASN A 109 13.51 5.64 -7.98
C ASN A 109 12.44 4.57 -7.73
N GLY A 110 11.16 4.94 -7.79
CA GLY A 110 10.05 4.03 -7.60
C GLY A 110 9.40 4.17 -6.24
N MET A 111 8.44 3.29 -5.97
CA MET A 111 7.76 3.28 -4.68
C MET A 111 8.60 2.56 -3.63
N MET A 112 8.63 3.12 -2.43
CA MET A 112 9.36 2.54 -1.31
C MET A 112 8.73 2.99 0.00
N THR A 113 9.21 2.42 1.10
CA THR A 113 8.78 2.86 2.43
C THR A 113 9.47 4.16 2.80
N ASP A 114 8.92 4.86 3.82
CA ASP A 114 9.56 6.05 4.36
C ASP A 114 10.97 5.77 4.89
N LYS A 115 11.18 4.59 5.47
CA LYS A 115 12.50 4.19 5.97
C LYS A 115 13.52 4.07 4.84
N GLU A 116 13.13 3.41 3.74
CA GLU A 116 14.00 3.29 2.57
C GLU A 116 14.26 4.64 1.91
N ALA A 117 13.23 5.48 1.83
CA ALA A 117 13.36 6.81 1.25
C ALA A 117 14.35 7.67 2.06
N ARG A 118 14.28 7.61 3.40
CA ARG A 118 15.25 8.32 4.26
C ARG A 118 16.66 7.78 4.06
N LYS A 119 16.81 6.47 4.00
CA LYS A 119 18.11 5.83 3.79
C LYS A 119 18.74 6.26 2.47
N ASN A 120 17.93 6.41 1.42
CA ASN A 120 18.39 6.78 0.10
C ASN A 120 18.37 8.30 -0.13
N HIS A 121 18.02 9.09 0.88
CA HIS A 121 17.93 10.55 0.82
C HIS A 121 16.99 11.03 -0.30
N LEU A 122 15.83 10.37 -0.44
CA LEU A 122 14.83 10.68 -1.44
C LEU A 122 13.53 11.17 -0.78
N GLY A 123 13.01 12.29 -1.28
CA GLY A 123 11.66 12.72 -0.99
C GLY A 123 10.72 12.26 -2.10
N GLY A 124 9.44 12.51 -1.94
CA GLY A 124 8.47 12.17 -2.97
C GLY A 124 7.04 12.37 -2.55
N GLU A 125 6.13 11.76 -3.30
CA GLU A 125 4.71 11.81 -3.03
C GLU A 125 4.36 10.80 -1.93
N VAL A 126 3.65 11.28 -0.90
CA VAL A 126 3.22 10.43 0.22
C VAL A 126 1.91 9.75 -0.19
N ILE A 127 1.99 8.50 -0.59
CA ILE A 127 0.86 7.77 -1.17
C ILE A 127 -0.15 7.36 -0.09
N ALA A 128 0.31 6.65 0.94
CA ALA A 128 -0.57 6.07 1.94
C ALA A 128 0.20 5.70 3.21
N TYR A 129 -0.54 5.51 4.30
CA TYR A 129 -0.01 4.93 5.54
C TYR A 129 -0.61 3.55 5.74
N VAL A 130 0.18 2.62 6.27
CA VAL A 130 -0.23 1.27 6.64
C VAL A 130 0.36 0.95 8.01
N TRP A 131 -0.47 0.43 8.91
CA TRP A 131 0.00 0.04 10.23
C TRP A 131 -0.77 -1.15 10.80
#